data_43356295e85003c71daa39bbf6924d5f
#
_entry.id   43356295e85003c71daa39bbf6924d5f
#
_cell.length_a   1.000
_cell.length_b   1.000
_cell.length_c   1.000
_cell.angle_alpha   90.00
_cell.angle_beta   90.00
_cell.angle_gamma   90.00
#
_symmetry.space_group_name_H-M   'P 1'
#
loop_
_entity.id
_entity.type
_entity.pdbx_description
1 polymer ?
#
loop_
_entity_poly.entity_id
_entity_poly.type
_entity_poly.pdbx_seq_one_letter_code
_entity_poly.pdbx_strand_id
1 'polypeptide(L)'
;MQKELLTRRAFFNSLKSSAGKSVILLTLPAIVAACRESERARLAGEEFTTLTEEEANEFDAVAARIIPTTSTPGVREAGVVYFMDNVLGDRREEQLALLKEGLLQLQTEVALQYEVAYFYLLDETQQDALLTTIANTPFFSTLRYLTVAGMFSLPEYGGNRDFVGYQLIEFENQQAWASPYGFYDADFAERGE
;
A
#
# COMPACT_ATOMS: atom_id res chain seq x y z
N MET A 1 -4.43 24.18 -26.28
CA MET A 1 -3.51 24.27 -25.12
C MET A 1 -3.11 22.84 -24.78
N GLN A 2 -1.89 22.41 -25.19
CA GLN A 2 -1.36 21.10 -24.84
C GLN A 2 -0.94 21.12 -23.37
N LYS A 3 -1.52 20.25 -22.54
CA LYS A 3 -0.97 19.93 -21.22
C LYS A 3 0.30 19.13 -21.47
N GLU A 4 1.44 19.72 -21.25
CA GLU A 4 2.70 18.96 -21.18
C GLU A 4 2.63 18.03 -19.97
N LEU A 5 2.61 16.73 -20.23
CA LEU A 5 2.80 15.71 -19.21
C LEU A 5 4.21 15.88 -18.64
N LEU A 6 4.28 16.28 -17.40
CA LEU A 6 5.53 16.37 -16.66
C LEU A 6 6.11 14.94 -16.51
N THR A 7 7.05 14.59 -17.36
CA THR A 7 7.80 13.36 -17.19
C THR A 7 8.76 13.51 -16.00
N ARG A 8 9.09 12.41 -15.31
CA ARG A 8 10.08 12.36 -14.20
C ARG A 8 11.33 13.22 -14.53
N ARG A 9 11.79 13.16 -15.76
CA ARG A 9 12.93 13.90 -16.26
C ARG A 9 12.68 15.42 -16.38
N ALA A 10 11.46 15.83 -16.70
CA ALA A 10 11.06 17.24 -16.73
C ALA A 10 10.94 17.81 -15.32
N PHE A 11 10.44 17.03 -14.36
CA PHE A 11 10.39 17.38 -12.95
C PHE A 11 11.79 17.62 -12.36
N PHE A 12 12.71 16.68 -12.54
CA PHE A 12 14.10 16.87 -12.09
C PHE A 12 14.85 18.00 -12.82
N ASN A 13 14.49 18.29 -14.07
CA ASN A 13 15.08 19.44 -14.77
C ASN A 13 14.49 20.77 -14.32
N SER A 14 13.23 20.84 -13.90
CA SER A 14 12.63 22.05 -13.33
C SER A 14 13.20 22.34 -11.95
N LEU A 15 13.49 21.32 -11.14
CA LEU A 15 14.23 21.48 -9.87
C LEU A 15 15.64 22.03 -10.05
N LYS A 16 16.32 21.68 -11.15
CA LYS A 16 17.66 22.26 -11.46
C LYS A 16 17.62 23.72 -11.87
N SER A 17 16.51 24.20 -12.45
CA SER A 17 16.37 25.60 -12.91
C SER A 17 15.95 26.57 -11.80
N SER A 18 15.43 26.07 -10.68
CA SER A 18 15.08 26.86 -9.49
C SER A 18 16.22 26.95 -8.48
N ALA A 19 17.47 26.62 -8.87
CA ALA A 19 18.65 26.59 -8.00
C ALA A 19 19.13 27.99 -7.60
N GLY A 20 18.29 28.67 -6.82
CA GLY A 20 18.69 29.58 -5.80
C GLY A 20 18.67 28.88 -4.44
N LYS A 21 19.69 28.04 -4.15
CA LYS A 21 20.07 27.61 -2.82
C LYS A 21 19.13 26.70 -2.01
N SER A 22 18.63 25.62 -2.59
CA SER A 22 18.32 24.42 -1.82
C SER A 22 18.50 23.20 -2.73
N VAL A 23 19.71 22.73 -2.82
CA VAL A 23 19.96 21.36 -3.23
C VAL A 23 19.31 20.51 -2.16
N ILE A 24 18.20 19.84 -2.47
CA ILE A 24 17.71 18.73 -1.66
C ILE A 24 18.80 17.67 -1.76
N LEU A 25 19.77 17.75 -0.87
CA LEU A 25 20.62 16.63 -0.54
C LEU A 25 19.68 15.64 0.16
N LEU A 26 19.11 14.72 -0.64
CA LEU A 26 18.69 13.44 -0.09
C LEU A 26 19.92 12.92 0.62
N THR A 27 19.97 13.10 1.92
CA THR A 27 21.12 12.70 2.70
C THR A 27 21.27 11.19 2.53
N LEU A 28 22.48 10.71 2.29
CA LEU A 28 22.80 9.28 2.22
C LEU A 28 22.04 8.44 3.28
N PRO A 29 21.83 8.90 4.53
CA PRO A 29 21.00 8.21 5.50
C PRO A 29 19.54 8.02 5.10
N ALA A 30 18.90 8.98 4.43
CA ALA A 30 17.50 8.86 3.99
C ALA A 30 17.37 7.86 2.83
N ILE A 31 18.33 7.87 1.90
CA ILE A 31 18.39 6.87 0.82
C ILE A 31 18.66 5.48 1.40
N VAL A 32 19.56 5.35 2.36
CA VAL A 32 19.88 4.08 3.02
C VAL A 32 18.73 3.58 3.90
N ALA A 33 17.98 4.46 4.56
CA ALA A 33 16.78 4.08 5.30
C ALA A 33 15.69 3.57 4.37
N ALA A 34 15.42 4.26 3.26
CA ALA A 34 14.48 3.84 2.24
C ALA A 34 14.89 2.51 1.59
N CYS A 35 16.19 2.30 1.31
CA CYS A 35 16.70 1.02 0.83
C CYS A 35 16.54 -0.11 1.86
N ARG A 36 16.69 0.17 3.16
CA ARG A 36 16.50 -0.84 4.21
C ARG A 36 15.04 -1.26 4.40
N GLU A 37 14.09 -0.36 4.19
CA GLU A 37 12.67 -0.70 4.21
C GLU A 37 12.24 -1.45 2.95
N SER A 38 12.77 -1.09 1.78
CA SER A 38 12.56 -1.88 0.56
C SER A 38 13.22 -3.27 0.64
N GLU A 39 14.38 -3.40 1.30
CA GLU A 39 14.99 -4.70 1.59
C GLU A 39 14.13 -5.55 2.53
N ARG A 40 13.42 -4.96 3.49
CA ARG A 40 12.49 -5.71 4.34
C ARG A 40 11.27 -6.21 3.56
N ALA A 41 10.77 -5.44 2.61
CA ALA A 41 9.73 -5.89 1.68
C ALA A 41 10.26 -7.00 0.74
N ARG A 42 11.54 -6.97 0.38
CA ARG A 42 12.25 -8.01 -0.39
C ARG A 42 12.63 -9.27 0.40
N LEU A 43 12.48 -9.29 1.72
CA LEU A 43 12.85 -10.44 2.55
C LEU A 43 12.08 -11.74 2.23
N ALA A 44 11.07 -11.67 1.36
CA ALA A 44 10.42 -12.84 0.80
C ALA A 44 11.02 -13.32 -0.53
N GLY A 45 11.98 -12.61 -1.12
CA GLY A 45 12.68 -13.03 -2.33
C GLY A 45 11.83 -13.05 -3.60
N GLU A 46 10.66 -12.46 -3.59
CA GLU A 46 9.77 -12.37 -4.75
C GLU A 46 9.94 -11.02 -5.43
N GLU A 47 10.18 -11.04 -6.73
CA GLU A 47 10.23 -9.83 -7.55
C GLU A 47 8.81 -9.37 -7.87
N PHE A 48 8.58 -8.04 -7.92
CA PHE A 48 7.32 -7.48 -8.40
C PHE A 48 7.21 -7.66 -9.92
N THR A 49 6.05 -8.09 -10.38
CA THR A 49 5.77 -8.37 -11.78
C THR A 49 5.00 -7.26 -12.48
N THR A 50 4.16 -6.54 -11.74
CA THR A 50 3.22 -5.51 -12.22
C THR A 50 3.64 -4.12 -11.77
N LEU A 51 4.07 -3.99 -10.52
CA LEU A 51 4.50 -2.74 -9.92
C LEU A 51 6.02 -2.55 -10.09
N THR A 52 6.45 -1.30 -10.19
CA THR A 52 7.87 -0.99 -9.98
C THR A 52 8.17 -1.02 -8.48
N GLU A 53 9.46 -1.18 -8.11
CA GLU A 53 9.88 -1.11 -6.71
C GLU A 53 9.44 0.18 -6.02
N GLU A 54 9.51 1.32 -6.73
CA GLU A 54 9.10 2.61 -6.19
C GLU A 54 7.60 2.67 -5.95
N GLU A 55 6.79 2.15 -6.90
CA GLU A 55 5.34 2.07 -6.75
C GLU A 55 4.96 1.13 -5.59
N ALA A 56 5.62 -0.01 -5.48
CA ALA A 56 5.40 -0.95 -4.39
C ALA A 56 5.73 -0.36 -3.02
N ASN A 57 6.85 0.36 -2.89
CA ASN A 57 7.22 1.04 -1.65
C ASN A 57 6.21 2.13 -1.25
N GLU A 58 5.68 2.86 -2.21
CA GLU A 58 4.66 3.88 -1.96
C GLU A 58 3.33 3.27 -1.52
N PHE A 59 2.88 2.22 -2.22
CA PHE A 59 1.64 1.53 -1.85
C PHE A 59 1.76 0.82 -0.50
N ASP A 60 2.93 0.20 -0.21
CA ASP A 60 3.21 -0.38 1.10
C ASP A 60 3.16 0.67 2.21
N ALA A 61 3.76 1.85 1.99
CA ALA A 61 3.73 2.93 2.96
C ALA A 61 2.31 3.44 3.23
N VAL A 62 1.49 3.63 2.20
CA VAL A 62 0.08 4.01 2.37
C VAL A 62 -0.70 2.89 3.08
N ALA A 63 -0.51 1.65 2.66
CA ALA A 63 -1.17 0.50 3.28
C ALA A 63 -0.81 0.36 4.77
N ALA A 64 0.45 0.62 5.13
CA ALA A 64 0.93 0.59 6.52
C ALA A 64 0.29 1.67 7.41
N ARG A 65 -0.23 2.77 6.84
CA ARG A 65 -1.05 3.74 7.60
C ARG A 65 -2.51 3.29 7.75
N ILE A 66 -3.00 2.42 6.86
CA ILE A 66 -4.37 1.89 6.93
C ILE A 66 -4.47 0.75 7.96
N ILE A 67 -3.53 -0.20 7.95
CA ILE A 67 -3.43 -1.29 8.95
C ILE A 67 -1.97 -1.34 9.42
N PRO A 68 -1.61 -0.54 10.41
CA PRO A 68 -0.24 -0.45 10.90
C PRO A 68 0.18 -1.67 11.73
N THR A 69 1.47 -1.95 11.75
CA THR A 69 2.09 -2.84 12.75
C THR A 69 2.13 -2.13 14.08
N THR A 70 1.55 -2.73 15.11
CA THR A 70 1.52 -2.21 16.48
C THR A 70 1.94 -3.31 17.46
N SER A 71 1.12 -3.62 18.47
CA SER A 71 1.24 -4.86 19.26
C SER A 71 0.79 -6.10 18.47
N THR A 72 0.13 -5.88 17.33
CA THR A 72 -0.33 -6.90 16.39
C THR A 72 0.35 -6.71 15.04
N PRO A 73 0.51 -7.78 14.24
CA PRO A 73 0.99 -7.68 12.87
C PRO A 73 0.11 -6.77 12.00
N GLY A 74 0.74 -6.02 11.09
CA GLY A 74 0.09 -5.19 10.11
C GLY A 74 0.26 -5.71 8.67
N VAL A 75 0.07 -4.81 7.71
CA VAL A 75 0.12 -5.16 6.27
C VAL A 75 1.49 -5.63 5.82
N ARG A 76 2.56 -5.17 6.45
CA ARG A 76 3.93 -5.51 6.06
C ARG A 76 4.22 -6.97 6.36
N GLU A 77 3.86 -7.44 7.54
CA GLU A 77 3.98 -8.85 7.94
C GLU A 77 3.07 -9.74 7.08
N ALA A 78 1.89 -9.24 6.73
CA ALA A 78 0.97 -9.94 5.85
C ALA A 78 1.42 -9.96 4.37
N GLY A 79 2.40 -9.15 3.98
CA GLY A 79 2.87 -9.06 2.59
C GLY A 79 1.84 -8.48 1.63
N VAL A 80 0.99 -7.56 2.08
CA VAL A 80 -0.15 -7.03 1.31
C VAL A 80 0.26 -6.41 -0.03
N VAL A 81 1.45 -5.82 -0.12
CA VAL A 81 1.94 -5.24 -1.37
C VAL A 81 2.10 -6.28 -2.48
N TYR A 82 2.44 -7.52 -2.15
CA TYR A 82 2.53 -8.63 -3.12
C TYR A 82 1.15 -9.08 -3.61
N PHE A 83 0.14 -9.04 -2.73
CA PHE A 83 -1.24 -9.22 -3.14
C PHE A 83 -1.64 -8.13 -4.17
N MET A 84 -1.29 -6.88 -3.92
CA MET A 84 -1.57 -5.78 -4.84
C MET A 84 -0.88 -6.01 -6.19
N ASP A 85 0.40 -6.39 -6.19
CA ASP A 85 1.16 -6.69 -7.41
C ASP A 85 0.49 -7.79 -8.26
N ASN A 86 0.13 -8.90 -7.61
CA ASN A 86 -0.50 -10.04 -8.29
C ASN A 86 -1.88 -9.69 -8.84
N VAL A 87 -2.73 -9.06 -8.02
CA VAL A 87 -4.11 -8.76 -8.39
C VAL A 87 -4.21 -7.69 -9.47
N LEU A 88 -3.34 -6.69 -9.45
CA LEU A 88 -3.32 -5.60 -10.43
C LEU A 88 -2.76 -6.05 -11.79
N GLY A 89 -2.01 -7.14 -11.85
CA GLY A 89 -1.51 -7.74 -13.10
C GLY A 89 -2.54 -8.54 -13.87
N ASP A 90 -3.65 -8.95 -13.27
CA ASP A 90 -4.66 -9.80 -13.89
C ASP A 90 -5.89 -8.99 -14.35
N ARG A 91 -5.88 -8.49 -15.59
CA ARG A 91 -7.01 -7.82 -16.26
C ARG A 91 -7.60 -6.63 -15.50
N ARG A 92 -6.75 -5.90 -14.79
CA ARG A 92 -7.13 -4.73 -13.98
C ARG A 92 -6.40 -3.46 -14.40
N GLU A 93 -6.18 -3.28 -15.70
CA GLU A 93 -5.44 -2.14 -16.25
C GLU A 93 -6.07 -0.80 -15.85
N GLU A 94 -7.39 -0.73 -15.77
CA GLU A 94 -8.09 0.51 -15.37
C GLU A 94 -7.80 0.86 -13.90
N GLN A 95 -7.83 -0.13 -13.00
CA GLN A 95 -7.51 0.07 -11.59
C GLN A 95 -6.03 0.42 -11.39
N LEU A 96 -5.14 -0.25 -12.12
CA LEU A 96 -3.72 0.06 -12.10
C LEU A 96 -3.44 1.48 -12.59
N ALA A 97 -4.09 1.91 -13.68
CA ALA A 97 -3.97 3.27 -14.21
C ALA A 97 -4.46 4.31 -13.21
N LEU A 98 -5.63 4.07 -12.58
CA LEU A 98 -6.19 4.94 -11.53
C LEU A 98 -5.22 5.07 -10.36
N LEU A 99 -4.64 3.95 -9.91
CA LEU A 99 -3.69 3.96 -8.79
C LEU A 99 -2.39 4.68 -9.15
N LYS A 100 -1.85 4.50 -10.36
CA LYS A 100 -0.64 5.21 -10.81
C LYS A 100 -0.87 6.71 -10.97
N GLU A 101 -2.03 7.11 -11.48
CA GLU A 101 -2.40 8.53 -11.57
C GLU A 101 -2.55 9.16 -10.18
N GLY A 102 -3.27 8.50 -9.28
CA GLY A 102 -3.44 8.98 -7.91
C GLY A 102 -2.13 9.02 -7.13
N LEU A 103 -1.22 8.06 -7.35
CA LEU A 103 0.11 8.07 -6.77
C LEU A 103 0.93 9.27 -7.26
N LEU A 104 0.87 9.58 -8.55
CA LEU A 104 1.55 10.76 -9.09
C LEU A 104 1.02 12.06 -8.47
N GLN A 105 -0.30 12.15 -8.25
CA GLN A 105 -0.90 13.29 -7.56
C GLN A 105 -0.43 13.38 -6.11
N LEU A 106 -0.41 12.26 -5.37
CA LEU A 106 0.11 12.20 -4.00
C LEU A 106 1.58 12.63 -3.94
N GLN A 107 2.45 12.11 -4.80
CA GLN A 107 3.86 12.49 -4.87
C GLN A 107 4.04 13.97 -5.20
N THR A 108 3.15 14.55 -6.01
CA THR A 108 3.17 15.99 -6.31
C THR A 108 2.88 16.81 -5.05
N GLU A 109 1.86 16.43 -4.27
CA GLU A 109 1.54 17.09 -3.00
C GLU A 109 2.68 16.93 -1.97
N VAL A 110 3.27 15.75 -1.88
CA VAL A 110 4.44 15.48 -1.03
C VAL A 110 5.59 16.43 -1.40
N ALA A 111 5.91 16.54 -2.68
CA ALA A 111 6.99 17.40 -3.14
C ALA A 111 6.74 18.89 -2.89
N LEU A 112 5.48 19.32 -3.00
CA LEU A 112 5.10 20.73 -2.78
C LEU A 112 5.08 21.12 -1.30
N GLN A 113 4.67 20.18 -0.41
CA GLN A 113 4.48 20.49 1.00
C GLN A 113 5.72 20.19 1.85
N TYR A 114 6.48 19.16 1.51
CA TYR A 114 7.55 18.63 2.35
C TYR A 114 8.93 18.61 1.67
N GLU A 115 9.03 19.03 0.42
CA GLU A 115 10.28 19.10 -0.35
C GLU A 115 10.99 17.73 -0.48
N VAL A 116 10.27 16.62 -0.39
CA VAL A 116 10.75 15.26 -0.64
C VAL A 116 10.03 14.63 -1.82
N ALA A 117 10.63 13.59 -2.44
CA ALA A 117 10.13 13.05 -3.68
C ALA A 117 9.04 11.99 -3.48
N TYR A 118 9.02 11.32 -2.34
CA TYR A 118 8.22 10.13 -2.11
C TYR A 118 7.49 10.18 -0.76
N PHE A 119 6.27 9.65 -0.73
CA PHE A 119 5.43 9.58 0.46
C PHE A 119 6.06 8.72 1.57
N TYR A 120 6.68 7.58 1.23
CA TYR A 120 7.35 6.70 2.18
C TYR A 120 8.56 7.33 2.91
N LEU A 121 9.02 8.49 2.46
CA LEU A 121 10.09 9.26 3.14
C LEU A 121 9.59 10.19 4.25
N LEU A 122 8.29 10.39 4.33
CA LEU A 122 7.65 11.21 5.34
C LEU A 122 7.56 10.48 6.67
N ASP A 123 7.50 11.22 7.76
CA ASP A 123 7.12 10.66 9.06
C ASP A 123 5.62 10.31 9.10
N GLU A 124 5.23 9.49 10.07
CA GLU A 124 3.86 8.99 10.19
C GLU A 124 2.82 10.10 10.34
N THR A 125 3.14 11.18 11.05
CA THR A 125 2.23 12.32 11.26
C THR A 125 1.98 13.06 9.95
N GLN A 126 3.02 13.26 9.15
CA GLN A 126 2.95 13.87 7.83
C GLN A 126 2.18 12.99 6.85
N GLN A 127 2.43 11.67 6.89
CA GLN A 127 1.70 10.68 6.10
C GLN A 127 0.20 10.72 6.41
N ASP A 128 -0.18 10.67 7.69
CA ASP A 128 -1.58 10.69 8.12
C ASP A 128 -2.28 12.01 7.75
N ALA A 129 -1.58 13.14 7.86
CA ALA A 129 -2.12 14.43 7.45
C ALA A 129 -2.46 14.45 5.96
N LEU A 130 -1.56 13.98 5.09
CA LEU A 130 -1.81 13.88 3.65
C LEU A 130 -2.93 12.90 3.31
N LEU A 131 -2.92 11.70 3.90
CA LEU A 131 -3.95 10.69 3.64
C LEU A 131 -5.34 11.19 4.05
N THR A 132 -5.44 12.00 5.09
CA THR A 132 -6.70 12.64 5.50
C THR A 132 -7.24 13.54 4.40
N THR A 133 -6.39 14.28 3.68
CA THR A 133 -6.85 15.18 2.59
C THR A 133 -7.39 14.43 1.39
N ILE A 134 -6.89 13.23 1.12
CA ILE A 134 -7.28 12.39 -0.02
C ILE A 134 -8.26 11.27 0.34
N ALA A 135 -8.75 11.22 1.58
CA ALA A 135 -9.55 10.10 2.10
C ALA A 135 -10.82 9.79 1.26
N ASN A 136 -11.36 10.80 0.57
CA ASN A 136 -12.57 10.66 -0.26
C ASN A 136 -12.27 10.49 -1.76
N THR A 137 -11.01 10.27 -2.14
CA THR A 137 -10.65 10.07 -3.55
C THR A 137 -10.82 8.62 -3.98
N PRO A 138 -11.07 8.37 -5.28
CA PRO A 138 -11.09 7.02 -5.85
C PRO A 138 -9.75 6.29 -5.64
N PHE A 139 -8.62 6.99 -5.69
CA PHE A 139 -7.30 6.46 -5.40
C PHE A 139 -7.24 5.84 -4.01
N PHE A 140 -7.52 6.62 -2.97
CA PHE A 140 -7.44 6.15 -1.59
C PHE A 140 -8.45 5.03 -1.30
N SER A 141 -9.68 5.15 -1.79
CA SER A 141 -10.71 4.11 -1.59
C SER A 141 -10.34 2.79 -2.24
N THR A 142 -9.75 2.82 -3.44
CA THR A 142 -9.27 1.63 -4.13
C THR A 142 -8.08 1.01 -3.40
N LEU A 143 -7.09 1.82 -2.99
CA LEU A 143 -5.93 1.33 -2.27
C LEU A 143 -6.32 0.76 -0.91
N ARG A 144 -7.22 1.42 -0.19
CA ARG A 144 -7.78 0.90 1.07
C ARG A 144 -8.50 -0.44 0.87
N TYR A 145 -9.30 -0.57 -0.18
CA TYR A 145 -9.96 -1.85 -0.50
C TYR A 145 -8.92 -2.96 -0.74
N LEU A 146 -7.90 -2.70 -1.55
CA LEU A 146 -6.84 -3.66 -1.82
C LEU A 146 -6.03 -4.00 -0.55
N THR A 147 -5.82 -3.02 0.32
CA THR A 147 -5.14 -3.22 1.61
C THR A 147 -5.92 -4.21 2.49
N VAL A 148 -7.21 -3.99 2.66
CA VAL A 148 -8.07 -4.87 3.47
C VAL A 148 -8.20 -6.25 2.80
N ALA A 149 -8.40 -6.28 1.49
CA ALA A 149 -8.49 -7.53 0.75
C ALA A 149 -7.19 -8.36 0.87
N GLY A 150 -6.03 -7.74 0.72
CA GLY A 150 -4.74 -8.42 0.85
C GLY A 150 -4.44 -8.90 2.27
N MET A 151 -4.89 -8.14 3.28
CA MET A 151 -4.72 -8.54 4.69
C MET A 151 -5.51 -9.80 5.04
N PHE A 152 -6.69 -10.00 4.43
CA PHE A 152 -7.63 -11.08 4.79
C PHE A 152 -7.94 -12.03 3.64
N SER A 153 -7.18 -12.01 2.55
CA SER A 153 -7.29 -12.97 1.45
C SER A 153 -6.68 -14.32 1.81
N LEU A 154 -6.87 -15.31 0.94
CA LEU A 154 -6.08 -16.54 1.00
C LEU A 154 -4.61 -16.22 0.66
N PRO A 155 -3.63 -16.82 1.36
CA PRO A 155 -2.20 -16.57 1.15
C PRO A 155 -1.72 -16.84 -0.28
N GLU A 156 -2.41 -17.72 -1.03
CA GLU A 156 -2.11 -18.03 -2.43
C GLU A 156 -2.19 -16.83 -3.38
N TYR A 157 -2.88 -15.75 -2.97
CA TYR A 157 -2.93 -14.50 -3.72
C TYR A 157 -1.80 -13.53 -3.38
N GLY A 158 -0.85 -13.91 -2.51
CA GLY A 158 0.35 -13.14 -2.17
C GLY A 158 0.27 -12.32 -0.86
N GLY A 159 -0.95 -12.08 -0.34
CA GLY A 159 -1.17 -11.43 0.95
C GLY A 159 -1.40 -12.42 2.09
N ASN A 160 -1.77 -11.89 3.28
CA ASN A 160 -2.11 -12.70 4.46
C ASN A 160 -1.09 -13.84 4.74
N ARG A 161 0.19 -13.53 4.57
CA ARG A 161 1.30 -14.49 4.76
C ARG A 161 1.23 -15.07 6.16
N ASP A 162 1.52 -16.35 6.27
CA ASP A 162 1.43 -17.10 7.53
C ASP A 162 0.07 -16.97 8.25
N PHE A 163 -0.98 -16.61 7.49
CA PHE A 163 -2.33 -16.39 8.01
C PHE A 163 -2.41 -15.30 9.10
N VAL A 164 -1.51 -14.32 9.10
CA VAL A 164 -1.46 -13.27 10.14
C VAL A 164 -2.75 -12.47 10.23
N GLY A 165 -3.42 -12.19 9.10
CA GLY A 165 -4.71 -11.52 9.10
C GLY A 165 -5.81 -12.38 9.71
N TYR A 166 -5.82 -13.69 9.46
CA TYR A 166 -6.78 -14.62 10.06
C TYR A 166 -6.55 -14.75 11.56
N GLN A 167 -5.27 -14.85 11.98
CA GLN A 167 -4.94 -14.89 13.40
C GLN A 167 -5.37 -13.62 14.13
N LEU A 168 -5.25 -12.45 13.48
CA LEU A 168 -5.65 -11.16 14.04
C LEU A 168 -7.15 -11.09 14.36
N ILE A 169 -7.99 -11.73 13.56
CA ILE A 169 -9.46 -11.75 13.73
C ILE A 169 -9.95 -13.07 14.30
N GLU A 170 -9.05 -13.93 14.78
CA GLU A 170 -9.37 -15.24 15.34
C GLU A 170 -10.18 -16.14 14.36
N PHE A 171 -9.92 -15.98 13.05
CA PHE A 171 -10.58 -16.74 12.01
C PHE A 171 -9.81 -18.04 11.72
N GLU A 172 -10.50 -19.17 11.86
CA GLU A 172 -9.99 -20.47 11.45
C GLU A 172 -10.43 -20.78 10.02
N ASN A 173 -9.46 -20.92 9.11
CA ASN A 173 -9.74 -21.30 7.72
C ASN A 173 -10.00 -22.82 7.63
N GLN A 174 -11.25 -23.23 7.78
CA GLN A 174 -11.67 -24.61 7.68
C GLN A 174 -12.43 -24.87 6.37
N GLN A 175 -12.16 -26.02 5.75
CA GLN A 175 -12.88 -26.40 4.52
C GLN A 175 -14.34 -26.79 4.78
N ALA A 176 -14.65 -27.25 5.97
CA ALA A 176 -15.99 -27.57 6.43
C ALA A 176 -16.12 -27.30 7.92
N TRP A 177 -17.25 -26.74 8.29
CA TRP A 177 -17.59 -26.45 9.67
C TRP A 177 -18.48 -27.55 10.24
N ALA A 178 -18.17 -28.03 11.44
CA ALA A 178 -19.03 -28.93 12.18
C ALA A 178 -19.87 -28.12 13.16
N SER A 179 -21.06 -28.63 13.49
CA SER A 179 -21.92 -28.05 14.51
C SER A 179 -21.22 -28.02 15.90
N PRO A 180 -21.36 -26.95 16.72
CA PRO A 180 -22.21 -25.78 16.46
C PRO A 180 -21.56 -24.80 15.46
N TYR A 181 -22.36 -24.34 14.51
CA TYR A 181 -21.97 -23.35 13.51
C TYR A 181 -21.87 -21.96 14.14
N GLY A 182 -21.66 -20.91 13.34
CA GLY A 182 -21.60 -19.54 13.81
C GLY A 182 -22.91 -19.05 14.45
N PHE A 183 -22.88 -17.87 15.04
CA PHE A 183 -24.01 -17.31 15.82
C PHE A 183 -25.37 -17.36 15.10
N TYR A 184 -25.42 -17.10 13.80
CA TYR A 184 -26.67 -17.14 13.01
C TYR A 184 -27.15 -18.56 12.72
N ASP A 185 -26.20 -19.49 12.54
CA ASP A 185 -26.54 -20.88 12.19
C ASP A 185 -26.94 -21.70 13.40
N ALA A 186 -26.47 -21.34 14.60
CA ALA A 186 -26.86 -21.97 15.84
C ALA A 186 -28.37 -21.81 16.11
N ASP A 187 -28.91 -20.61 15.94
CA ASP A 187 -30.34 -20.32 16.07
C ASP A 187 -31.20 -21.05 15.04
N PHE A 188 -30.66 -21.27 13.83
CA PHE A 188 -31.35 -22.01 12.78
C PHE A 188 -31.40 -23.50 13.11
N ALA A 189 -30.28 -24.07 13.55
CA ALA A 189 -30.22 -25.47 13.97
C ALA A 189 -31.10 -25.79 15.18
N GLU A 190 -31.21 -24.84 16.14
CA GLU A 190 -32.10 -25.01 17.32
C GLU A 190 -33.58 -24.94 16.95
N ARG A 191 -33.97 -24.20 15.93
CA ARG A 191 -35.35 -24.08 15.47
C ARG A 191 -35.83 -25.26 14.62
N GLY A 192 -34.90 -26.10 14.14
CA GLY A 192 -35.23 -27.29 13.38
C GLY A 192 -35.80 -27.02 11.98
N GLU A 193 -35.45 -25.86 11.41
CA GLU A 193 -35.84 -25.46 10.05
C GLU A 193 -34.79 -25.90 9.00
#